data_b55330d9b1a2473dd61448ba4148919f
#
_entry.id   b55330d9b1a2473dd61448ba4148919f
#
_cell.length_a   1.000
_cell.length_b   1.000
_cell.length_c   1.000
_cell.angle_alpha   90.00
_cell.angle_beta   90.00
_cell.angle_gamma   90.00
#
_symmetry.space_group_name_H-M   'P 1'
#
loop_
_entity.id
_entity.type
_entity.pdbx_description
1 polymer ?
#
loop_
_entity_poly.entity_id
_entity_poly.type
_entity_poly.pdbx_seq_one_letter_code
_entity_poly.pdbx_strand_id
1 'polypeptide(L)'
;MVQLESSALLVTVLPEVGGKVGQIHDKASGCDLLVPPQRPYRTIPLDGDWLKYDTSGMDDCFPNVAAGTYPDAPWAGTHLPDLGEWTHTVWNITTADAREIVIEATGSALPYFATKKICFVDEQTLEFSYQVENRGKIPIRYLWSAHALISVPCEFDLEMAPGDLTFRLFPGDGEVRAWPTFKGTTLSNDWIPHGTDLKVFVTGMTEGWCALRLPAHSLRFSFDLRALPVVGVWFNNYGFPAGSDRPFRCIAVEPCTSQSDLLDELDPAAYPSIAVDGIAQWSMQLSISQHGLGEVE
;
A
#
# COMPACT_ATOMS: atom_id res chain seq x y z
N MET A 1 13.33 -10.43 -10.90
CA MET A 1 13.76 -9.07 -10.46
C MET A 1 14.00 -8.21 -11.68
N VAL A 2 13.42 -7.00 -11.72
CA VAL A 2 13.61 -5.98 -12.76
C VAL A 2 14.00 -4.67 -12.08
N GLN A 3 14.91 -3.91 -12.67
CA GLN A 3 15.30 -2.60 -12.17
C GLN A 3 14.86 -1.52 -13.15
N LEU A 4 14.22 -0.48 -12.61
CA LEU A 4 13.93 0.77 -13.29
C LEU A 4 14.87 1.83 -12.74
N GLU A 5 15.36 2.71 -13.60
CA GLU A 5 16.37 3.68 -13.22
C GLU A 5 16.13 5.03 -13.88
N SER A 6 16.22 6.08 -13.07
CA SER A 6 16.29 7.48 -13.50
C SER A 6 17.63 8.10 -13.04
N SER A 7 17.85 9.36 -13.35
CA SER A 7 19.01 10.08 -12.79
C SER A 7 18.95 10.22 -11.26
N ALA A 8 17.74 10.22 -10.66
CA ALA A 8 17.52 10.42 -9.23
C ALA A 8 17.29 9.12 -8.45
N LEU A 9 16.62 8.14 -9.03
CA LEU A 9 16.13 6.95 -8.32
C LEU A 9 16.57 5.65 -9.00
N LEU A 10 16.75 4.60 -8.17
CA LEU A 10 16.81 3.21 -8.60
C LEU A 10 15.67 2.44 -7.93
N VAL A 11 14.85 1.78 -8.72
CA VAL A 11 13.66 1.05 -8.24
C VAL A 11 13.78 -0.42 -8.60
N THR A 12 13.62 -1.29 -7.62
CA THR A 12 13.65 -2.76 -7.83
C THR A 12 12.23 -3.31 -7.75
N VAL A 13 11.76 -3.92 -8.82
CA VAL A 13 10.46 -4.60 -8.89
C VAL A 13 10.67 -6.11 -8.93
N LEU A 14 9.81 -6.84 -8.22
CA LEU A 14 9.88 -8.29 -8.01
C LEU A 14 8.61 -8.98 -8.56
N PRO A 15 8.50 -9.20 -9.88
CA PRO A 15 7.32 -9.85 -10.47
C PRO A 15 7.01 -11.22 -9.88
N GLU A 16 8.05 -11.98 -9.53
CA GLU A 16 7.94 -13.34 -8.94
C GLU A 16 7.47 -13.33 -7.47
N VAL A 17 7.44 -12.14 -6.83
CA VAL A 17 7.04 -11.95 -5.43
C VAL A 17 5.92 -10.93 -5.37
N GLY A 18 4.76 -11.27 -5.90
CA GLY A 18 3.57 -10.42 -5.84
C GLY A 18 3.61 -9.15 -6.70
N GLY A 19 4.58 -8.98 -7.61
CA GLY A 19 4.79 -7.70 -8.29
C GLY A 19 5.25 -6.58 -7.35
N LYS A 20 5.79 -6.93 -6.18
CA LYS A 20 6.28 -6.04 -5.11
C LYS A 20 7.32 -5.06 -5.63
N VAL A 21 7.31 -3.83 -5.13
CA VAL A 21 8.46 -2.92 -5.18
C VAL A 21 9.32 -3.19 -3.96
N GLY A 22 10.43 -3.90 -4.18
CA GLY A 22 11.32 -4.33 -3.11
C GLY A 22 12.26 -3.23 -2.61
N GLN A 23 12.53 -2.22 -3.43
CA GLN A 23 13.43 -1.12 -3.09
C GLN A 23 13.09 0.13 -3.92
N ILE A 24 13.17 1.29 -3.28
CA ILE A 24 13.28 2.60 -3.90
C ILE A 24 14.51 3.25 -3.28
N HIS A 25 15.59 3.35 -4.05
CA HIS A 25 16.84 3.95 -3.62
C HIS A 25 16.94 5.38 -4.15
N ASP A 26 17.04 6.35 -3.25
CA ASP A 26 17.32 7.74 -3.59
C ASP A 26 18.83 7.94 -3.73
N LYS A 27 19.29 8.19 -4.96
CA LYS A 27 20.72 8.28 -5.29
C LYS A 27 21.40 9.49 -4.65
N ALA A 28 20.67 10.56 -4.38
CA ALA A 28 21.28 11.76 -3.85
C ALA A 28 21.49 11.68 -2.34
N SER A 29 20.54 11.13 -1.57
CA SER A 29 20.72 10.87 -0.15
C SER A 29 21.49 9.58 0.13
N GLY A 30 21.56 8.66 -0.84
CA GLY A 30 22.08 7.30 -0.66
C GLY A 30 21.21 6.42 0.21
N CYS A 31 19.95 6.78 0.41
CA CYS A 31 19.03 6.08 1.31
C CYS A 31 18.05 5.18 0.56
N ASP A 32 17.74 4.03 1.15
CA ASP A 32 16.60 3.20 0.77
C ASP A 32 15.36 3.71 1.52
N LEU A 33 14.31 4.04 0.78
CA LEU A 33 13.11 4.70 1.32
C LEU A 33 12.14 3.69 1.94
N LEU A 34 12.15 2.45 1.49
CA LEU A 34 11.30 1.38 1.99
C LEU A 34 12.03 0.53 3.03
N VAL A 35 11.27 -0.10 3.91
CA VAL A 35 11.82 -1.10 4.84
C VAL A 35 12.53 -2.19 4.05
N PRO A 36 13.81 -2.46 4.33
CA PRO A 36 14.56 -3.48 3.60
C PRO A 36 14.14 -4.90 4.00
N PRO A 37 14.36 -5.90 3.13
CA PRO A 37 14.02 -7.28 3.42
C PRO A 37 14.88 -7.83 4.58
N GLN A 38 14.21 -8.47 5.53
CA GLN A 38 14.87 -9.16 6.64
C GLN A 38 15.27 -10.61 6.29
N ARG A 39 14.75 -11.11 5.17
CA ARG A 39 14.97 -12.45 4.62
C ARG A 39 15.12 -12.38 3.11
N PRO A 40 15.77 -13.36 2.45
CA PRO A 40 15.75 -13.44 1.00
C PRO A 40 14.32 -13.54 0.48
N TYR A 41 13.99 -12.76 -0.55
CA TYR A 41 12.70 -12.82 -1.22
C TYR A 41 12.41 -14.22 -1.77
N ARG A 42 11.17 -14.65 -1.60
CA ARG A 42 10.65 -15.94 -2.11
C ARG A 42 9.18 -15.73 -2.48
N THR A 43 8.72 -16.43 -3.50
CA THR A 43 7.29 -16.53 -3.82
C THR A 43 6.53 -17.10 -2.63
N ILE A 44 5.43 -16.46 -2.26
CA ILE A 44 4.57 -16.88 -1.15
C ILE A 44 3.47 -17.77 -1.71
N PRO A 45 3.29 -19.03 -1.25
CA PRO A 45 2.13 -19.84 -1.62
C PRO A 45 0.83 -19.20 -1.14
N LEU A 46 -0.31 -19.50 -1.77
CA LEU A 46 -1.61 -18.94 -1.38
C LEU A 46 -2.03 -19.25 0.07
N ASP A 47 -1.56 -20.35 0.63
CA ASP A 47 -1.74 -20.74 2.03
C ASP A 47 -0.54 -20.31 2.92
N GLY A 48 0.40 -19.57 2.36
CA GLY A 48 1.61 -19.13 3.04
C GLY A 48 1.33 -17.96 3.98
N ASP A 49 1.99 -17.99 5.13
CA ASP A 49 1.99 -16.90 6.08
C ASP A 49 3.00 -15.83 5.62
N TRP A 50 2.50 -14.68 5.16
CA TRP A 50 3.31 -13.54 4.70
C TRP A 50 4.45 -13.18 5.65
N LEU A 51 4.21 -13.23 6.97
CA LEU A 51 5.20 -12.91 7.99
C LEU A 51 6.43 -13.82 7.96
N LYS A 52 6.29 -15.05 7.48
CA LYS A 52 7.40 -16.01 7.38
C LYS A 52 8.24 -15.82 6.13
N TYR A 53 7.72 -15.08 5.14
CA TYR A 53 8.40 -14.87 3.88
C TYR A 53 9.08 -13.52 3.83
N ASP A 54 8.33 -12.44 3.98
CA ASP A 54 8.89 -11.10 3.90
C ASP A 54 7.92 -10.06 4.48
N THR A 55 8.47 -9.05 5.17
CA THR A 55 7.75 -7.92 5.73
C THR A 55 8.46 -6.62 5.35
N SER A 56 8.64 -6.37 4.05
CA SER A 56 9.43 -5.25 3.53
C SER A 56 8.84 -4.67 2.25
N GLY A 57 9.39 -3.56 1.80
CA GLY A 57 9.06 -2.99 0.51
C GLY A 57 7.65 -2.38 0.43
N MET A 58 7.08 -2.41 -0.76
CA MET A 58 5.71 -1.97 -1.03
C MET A 58 4.97 -3.07 -1.77
N ASP A 59 3.92 -3.57 -1.15
CA ASP A 59 2.97 -4.51 -1.73
C ASP A 59 1.73 -3.79 -2.25
N ASP A 60 1.01 -4.42 -3.16
CA ASP A 60 -0.35 -4.07 -3.54
C ASP A 60 -1.31 -5.14 -3.04
N CYS A 61 -2.20 -4.76 -2.16
CA CYS A 61 -3.18 -5.67 -1.58
C CYS A 61 -4.44 -5.74 -2.45
N PHE A 62 -4.83 -6.94 -2.90
CA PHE A 62 -6.06 -7.17 -3.67
C PHE A 62 -6.46 -8.67 -3.61
N PRO A 63 -7.72 -9.03 -3.46
CA PRO A 63 -8.93 -8.21 -3.34
C PRO A 63 -9.25 -7.79 -1.89
N ASN A 64 -8.40 -8.08 -0.93
CA ASN A 64 -8.46 -7.77 0.50
C ASN A 64 -7.10 -7.30 1.00
N VAL A 65 -7.05 -6.82 2.25
CA VAL A 65 -5.79 -6.53 2.95
C VAL A 65 -5.57 -7.55 4.06
N ALA A 66 -6.42 -7.60 5.09
CA ALA A 66 -6.31 -8.62 6.13
C ALA A 66 -6.87 -9.97 5.66
N ALA A 67 -6.27 -11.06 6.14
CA ALA A 67 -6.74 -12.42 5.85
C ALA A 67 -8.21 -12.61 6.23
N GLY A 68 -8.96 -13.27 5.36
CA GLY A 68 -10.39 -13.48 5.58
C GLY A 68 -11.01 -14.46 4.60
N THR A 69 -12.29 -14.28 4.34
CA THR A 69 -13.02 -15.05 3.32
C THR A 69 -13.80 -14.12 2.42
N TYR A 70 -13.95 -14.52 1.15
CA TYR A 70 -14.79 -13.78 0.21
C TYR A 70 -16.26 -13.86 0.63
N PRO A 71 -17.00 -12.74 0.72
CA PRO A 71 -18.34 -12.77 1.30
C PRO A 71 -19.45 -13.17 0.34
N ASP A 72 -19.30 -12.97 -0.98
CA ASP A 72 -20.38 -13.07 -1.95
C ASP A 72 -20.39 -14.41 -2.69
N ALA A 73 -21.60 -14.97 -2.89
CA ALA A 73 -21.77 -16.14 -3.74
C ALA A 73 -21.41 -15.82 -5.21
N PRO A 74 -20.87 -16.77 -5.98
CA PRO A 74 -20.67 -18.18 -5.64
C PRO A 74 -19.34 -18.46 -4.91
N TRP A 75 -18.49 -17.45 -4.68
CA TRP A 75 -17.18 -17.59 -4.05
C TRP A 75 -17.21 -17.41 -2.52
N ALA A 76 -18.40 -17.24 -1.93
CA ALA A 76 -18.55 -17.10 -0.48
C ALA A 76 -17.83 -18.23 0.27
N GLY A 77 -16.99 -17.83 1.26
CA GLY A 77 -16.16 -18.76 2.02
C GLY A 77 -14.82 -19.13 1.37
N THR A 78 -14.53 -18.65 0.14
CA THR A 78 -13.18 -18.79 -0.43
C THR A 78 -12.18 -18.06 0.44
N HIS A 79 -11.12 -18.76 0.86
CA HIS A 79 -10.06 -18.15 1.65
C HIS A 79 -9.32 -17.08 0.86
N LEU A 80 -9.14 -15.93 1.48
CA LEU A 80 -8.34 -14.81 0.99
C LEU A 80 -7.13 -14.64 1.93
N PRO A 81 -5.90 -14.70 1.41
CA PRO A 81 -4.70 -14.61 2.23
C PRO A 81 -4.49 -13.19 2.78
N ASP A 82 -3.59 -13.07 3.75
CA ASP A 82 -3.12 -11.79 4.25
C ASP A 82 -2.39 -11.00 3.16
N LEU A 83 -2.62 -9.69 3.06
CA LEU A 83 -2.24 -8.78 1.99
C LEU A 83 -2.83 -9.14 0.61
N GLY A 84 -3.85 -10.00 0.59
CA GLY A 84 -4.57 -10.36 -0.61
C GLY A 84 -3.81 -11.30 -1.55
N GLU A 85 -4.49 -11.68 -2.61
CA GLU A 85 -4.04 -12.66 -3.58
C GLU A 85 -2.84 -12.18 -4.41
N TRP A 86 -2.73 -10.85 -4.64
CA TRP A 86 -1.65 -10.31 -5.48
C TRP A 86 -0.27 -10.56 -4.91
N THR A 87 -0.09 -10.46 -3.61
CA THR A 87 1.20 -10.72 -2.94
C THR A 87 1.66 -12.17 -3.05
N HIS A 88 0.72 -13.07 -3.29
CA HIS A 88 0.94 -14.52 -3.44
C HIS A 88 1.00 -14.96 -4.90
N THR A 89 0.90 -14.01 -5.84
CA THR A 89 0.82 -14.31 -7.28
C THR A 89 2.16 -14.02 -7.96
N VAL A 90 2.55 -14.91 -8.87
CA VAL A 90 3.65 -14.67 -9.82
C VAL A 90 3.09 -13.87 -11.00
N TRP A 91 3.64 -12.69 -11.22
CA TRP A 91 3.25 -11.81 -12.32
C TRP A 91 4.14 -12.05 -13.54
N ASN A 92 3.55 -12.08 -14.71
CA ASN A 92 4.24 -12.20 -15.99
C ASN A 92 4.64 -10.83 -16.51
N ILE A 93 5.89 -10.69 -16.95
CA ILE A 93 6.38 -9.44 -17.56
C ILE A 93 5.93 -9.41 -19.01
N THR A 94 5.23 -8.35 -19.42
CA THR A 94 4.85 -8.10 -20.81
C THR A 94 5.73 -7.04 -21.46
N THR A 95 6.17 -6.05 -20.69
CA THR A 95 7.10 -5.00 -21.12
C THR A 95 8.04 -4.67 -19.98
N ALA A 96 9.32 -4.45 -20.26
CA ALA A 96 10.28 -3.94 -19.30
C ALA A 96 11.43 -3.22 -20.02
N ASP A 97 11.71 -1.99 -19.60
CA ASP A 97 12.89 -1.24 -19.94
C ASP A 97 13.43 -0.48 -18.71
N ALA A 98 14.36 0.45 -18.92
CA ALA A 98 14.93 1.19 -17.79
C ALA A 98 13.94 2.13 -17.09
N ARG A 99 12.83 2.51 -17.71
CA ARG A 99 11.89 3.51 -17.17
C ARG A 99 10.48 2.98 -16.93
N GLU A 100 10.18 1.78 -17.43
CA GLU A 100 8.82 1.23 -17.36
C GLU A 100 8.85 -0.30 -17.20
N ILE A 101 7.91 -0.81 -16.45
CA ILE A 101 7.55 -2.23 -16.42
C ILE A 101 6.03 -2.37 -16.48
N VAL A 102 5.55 -3.32 -17.30
CA VAL A 102 4.17 -3.78 -17.32
C VAL A 102 4.16 -5.27 -16.99
N ILE A 103 3.36 -5.62 -16.00
CA ILE A 103 3.19 -7.00 -15.53
C ILE A 103 1.72 -7.37 -15.48
N GLU A 104 1.42 -8.65 -15.70
CA GLU A 104 0.06 -9.17 -15.78
C GLU A 104 -0.09 -10.44 -14.96
N ALA A 105 -1.29 -10.61 -14.38
CA ALA A 105 -1.64 -11.78 -13.59
C ALA A 105 -3.12 -12.16 -13.78
N THR A 106 -3.41 -13.46 -13.58
CA THR A 106 -4.78 -13.97 -13.51
C THR A 106 -5.08 -14.36 -12.09
N GLY A 107 -6.26 -13.99 -11.60
CA GLY A 107 -6.73 -14.38 -10.29
C GLY A 107 -6.88 -15.90 -10.15
N SER A 108 -6.55 -16.43 -8.99
CA SER A 108 -6.71 -17.86 -8.66
C SER A 108 -7.93 -18.11 -7.78
N ALA A 109 -8.22 -17.23 -6.83
CA ALA A 109 -9.41 -17.30 -5.99
C ALA A 109 -10.64 -16.71 -6.70
N LEU A 110 -10.47 -15.63 -7.47
CA LEU A 110 -11.53 -14.94 -8.19
C LEU A 110 -11.19 -14.85 -9.70
N PRO A 111 -12.19 -14.87 -10.59
CA PRO A 111 -11.98 -14.87 -12.03
C PRO A 111 -11.73 -13.46 -12.58
N TYR A 112 -10.57 -12.90 -12.36
CA TYR A 112 -10.15 -11.62 -12.93
C TYR A 112 -8.84 -11.75 -13.69
N PHE A 113 -8.55 -10.74 -14.49
CA PHE A 113 -7.25 -10.50 -15.09
C PHE A 113 -6.76 -9.11 -14.67
N ALA A 114 -5.54 -9.04 -14.20
CA ALA A 114 -4.97 -7.80 -13.69
C ALA A 114 -3.74 -7.38 -14.51
N THR A 115 -3.62 -6.08 -14.76
CA THR A 115 -2.44 -5.45 -15.32
C THR A 115 -1.95 -4.39 -14.35
N LYS A 116 -0.65 -4.40 -14.03
CA LYS A 116 0.04 -3.37 -13.26
C LYS A 116 1.15 -2.78 -14.12
N LYS A 117 1.20 -1.45 -14.17
CA LYS A 117 2.26 -0.68 -14.81
C LYS A 117 2.94 0.18 -13.77
N ILE A 118 4.28 0.20 -13.78
CA ILE A 118 5.11 1.13 -13.01
C ILE A 118 6.01 1.86 -13.99
N CYS A 119 6.00 3.18 -13.98
CA CYS A 119 6.87 3.96 -14.86
C CYS A 119 7.33 5.26 -14.21
N PHE A 120 8.45 5.78 -14.68
CA PHE A 120 8.90 7.12 -14.35
C PHE A 120 8.14 8.16 -15.17
N VAL A 121 7.45 9.10 -14.50
CA VAL A 121 6.83 10.29 -15.15
C VAL A 121 7.89 11.37 -15.33
N ASP A 122 8.77 11.52 -14.37
CA ASP A 122 9.97 12.36 -14.41
C ASP A 122 11.12 11.67 -13.64
N GLU A 123 12.18 12.40 -13.27
CA GLU A 123 13.35 11.80 -12.62
C GLU A 123 13.10 11.40 -11.15
N GLN A 124 12.10 12.00 -10.50
CA GLN A 124 11.80 11.81 -9.08
C GLN A 124 10.39 11.27 -8.80
N THR A 125 9.58 11.05 -9.85
CA THR A 125 8.19 10.64 -9.74
C THR A 125 7.93 9.32 -10.44
N LEU A 126 7.41 8.37 -9.70
CA LEU A 126 6.88 7.09 -10.18
C LEU A 126 5.36 7.18 -10.32
N GLU A 127 4.81 6.64 -11.40
CA GLU A 127 3.39 6.36 -11.54
C GLU A 127 3.14 4.85 -11.46
N PHE A 128 2.15 4.49 -10.68
CA PHE A 128 1.60 3.14 -10.54
C PHE A 128 0.20 3.14 -11.12
N SER A 129 -0.04 2.38 -12.18
CA SER A 129 -1.34 2.26 -12.83
C SER A 129 -1.82 0.82 -12.79
N TYR A 130 -3.10 0.64 -12.50
CA TYR A 130 -3.72 -0.65 -12.32
C TYR A 130 -4.97 -0.78 -13.18
N GLN A 131 -5.17 -1.98 -13.72
CA GLN A 131 -6.39 -2.37 -14.41
C GLN A 131 -6.78 -3.77 -13.97
N VAL A 132 -8.05 -3.97 -13.63
CA VAL A 132 -8.61 -5.27 -13.29
C VAL A 132 -9.85 -5.50 -14.13
N GLU A 133 -9.84 -6.55 -14.95
CA GLU A 133 -10.94 -7.00 -15.77
C GLU A 133 -11.65 -8.16 -15.05
N ASN A 134 -12.96 -8.06 -14.86
CA ASN A 134 -13.77 -9.15 -14.35
C ASN A 134 -14.06 -10.13 -15.50
N ARG A 135 -13.50 -11.32 -15.42
CA ARG A 135 -13.73 -12.43 -16.37
C ARG A 135 -14.77 -13.46 -15.88
N GLY A 136 -15.43 -13.12 -14.77
CA GLY A 136 -16.50 -13.93 -14.20
C GLY A 136 -17.87 -13.57 -14.75
N LYS A 137 -18.90 -14.26 -14.22
CA LYS A 137 -20.30 -14.09 -14.62
C LYS A 137 -21.13 -13.29 -13.62
N ILE A 138 -20.51 -12.80 -12.58
CA ILE A 138 -21.11 -11.94 -11.54
C ILE A 138 -20.14 -10.84 -11.16
N PRO A 139 -20.62 -9.71 -10.58
CA PRO A 139 -19.75 -8.65 -10.10
C PRO A 139 -18.74 -9.15 -9.05
N ILE A 140 -17.54 -8.58 -9.06
CA ILE A 140 -16.49 -8.86 -8.07
C ILE A 140 -16.35 -7.64 -7.16
N ARG A 141 -16.68 -7.79 -5.87
CA ARG A 141 -16.38 -6.83 -4.82
C ARG A 141 -14.90 -6.92 -4.47
N TYR A 142 -14.26 -5.79 -4.22
CA TYR A 142 -12.84 -5.80 -3.88
C TYR A 142 -12.46 -4.68 -2.91
N LEU A 143 -11.31 -4.84 -2.30
CA LEU A 143 -10.48 -3.82 -1.71
C LEU A 143 -9.20 -3.73 -2.52
N TRP A 144 -8.64 -2.55 -2.60
CA TRP A 144 -7.25 -2.36 -3.00
C TRP A 144 -6.59 -1.34 -2.06
N SER A 145 -5.35 -1.63 -1.70
CA SER A 145 -4.50 -0.75 -0.90
C SER A 145 -3.06 -0.84 -1.38
N ALA A 146 -2.43 0.31 -1.56
CA ALA A 146 -0.98 0.37 -1.61
C ALA A 146 -0.45 0.14 -0.19
N HIS A 147 0.44 -0.81 0.00
CA HIS A 147 1.01 -1.14 1.31
C HIS A 147 2.51 -0.81 1.33
N ALA A 148 2.81 0.51 1.31
CA ALA A 148 4.18 1.02 1.24
C ALA A 148 4.78 1.14 2.65
N LEU A 149 5.64 0.19 3.03
CA LEU A 149 6.35 0.21 4.31
C LEU A 149 7.52 1.19 4.22
N ILE A 150 7.32 2.44 4.66
CA ILE A 150 8.35 3.47 4.60
C ILE A 150 9.24 3.36 5.82
N SER A 151 10.55 3.35 5.59
CA SER A 151 11.55 3.35 6.66
C SER A 151 11.61 4.71 7.34
N VAL A 152 11.27 4.76 8.63
CA VAL A 152 11.22 6.01 9.42
C VAL A 152 12.11 5.89 10.64
N PRO A 153 13.42 6.16 10.50
CA PRO A 153 14.39 6.00 11.60
C PRO A 153 14.39 7.15 12.61
N CYS A 154 13.76 8.27 12.28
CA CYS A 154 13.85 9.54 12.99
C CYS A 154 12.47 10.18 13.20
N GLU A 155 12.45 11.48 13.38
CA GLU A 155 11.25 12.32 13.38
C GLU A 155 10.59 12.34 11.99
N PHE A 156 9.30 12.56 11.98
CA PHE A 156 8.50 12.61 10.76
C PHE A 156 7.39 13.63 10.89
N ASP A 157 6.86 14.08 9.76
CA ASP A 157 5.62 14.83 9.67
C ASP A 157 4.75 14.20 8.57
N LEU A 158 3.56 13.72 8.95
CA LEU A 158 2.60 13.11 8.06
C LEU A 158 1.50 14.11 7.71
N GLU A 159 1.56 14.65 6.51
CA GLU A 159 0.61 15.61 6.00
C GLU A 159 -0.50 14.92 5.21
N MET A 160 -1.73 15.38 5.39
CA MET A 160 -2.88 15.02 4.58
C MET A 160 -3.37 16.26 3.83
N ALA A 161 -3.96 16.04 2.66
CA ALA A 161 -4.66 17.12 1.96
C ALA A 161 -5.70 17.79 2.87
N PRO A 162 -5.97 19.10 2.71
CA PRO A 162 -6.96 19.80 3.51
C PRO A 162 -8.35 19.15 3.46
N GLY A 163 -9.15 19.38 4.51
CA GLY A 163 -10.52 18.91 4.59
C GLY A 163 -11.00 18.73 6.03
N ASP A 164 -12.20 18.22 6.19
CA ASP A 164 -12.76 17.83 7.49
C ASP A 164 -12.28 16.42 7.84
N LEU A 165 -10.98 16.33 8.20
CA LEU A 165 -10.30 15.06 8.35
C LEU A 165 -10.79 14.31 9.58
N THR A 166 -11.23 13.08 9.33
CA THR A 166 -11.59 12.12 10.38
C THR A 166 -10.92 10.78 10.13
N PHE A 167 -10.85 9.94 11.16
CA PHE A 167 -10.32 8.60 11.02
C PHE A 167 -11.09 7.56 11.80
N ARG A 168 -10.95 6.30 11.39
CA ARG A 168 -11.38 5.09 12.09
C ARG A 168 -10.18 4.21 12.37
N LEU A 169 -10.27 3.42 13.43
CA LEU A 169 -9.27 2.40 13.74
C LEU A 169 -9.52 1.12 12.94
N PHE A 170 -8.47 0.33 12.75
CA PHE A 170 -8.56 -1.07 12.35
C PHE A 170 -7.67 -1.96 13.26
N PRO A 171 -8.20 -3.05 13.84
CA PRO A 171 -9.62 -3.43 13.83
C PRO A 171 -10.50 -2.35 14.43
N GLY A 172 -11.72 -2.20 13.89
CA GLY A 172 -12.63 -1.11 14.21
C GLY A 172 -13.29 -1.24 15.58
N ASP A 173 -13.51 -0.11 16.26
CA ASP A 173 -14.35 0.03 17.45
C ASP A 173 -15.67 0.75 17.15
N GLY A 174 -15.93 1.04 15.87
CA GLY A 174 -17.12 1.73 15.36
C GLY A 174 -17.08 3.25 15.50
N GLU A 175 -16.07 3.82 16.15
CA GLU A 175 -15.99 5.26 16.39
C GLU A 175 -15.28 6.02 15.25
N VAL A 176 -15.80 7.22 14.96
CA VAL A 176 -15.17 8.20 14.07
C VAL A 176 -14.53 9.28 14.93
N ARG A 177 -13.27 9.59 14.66
CA ARG A 177 -12.46 10.54 15.43
C ARG A 177 -11.91 11.64 14.55
N ALA A 178 -11.67 12.82 15.13
CA ALA A 178 -10.99 13.90 14.44
C ALA A 178 -9.50 13.60 14.27
N TRP A 179 -8.97 13.72 13.08
CA TRP A 179 -7.54 13.64 12.79
C TRP A 179 -6.83 14.92 13.29
N PRO A 180 -5.60 14.88 13.81
CA PRO A 180 -4.72 13.71 13.93
C PRO A 180 -4.59 13.15 15.35
N THR A 181 -5.46 13.47 16.31
CA THR A 181 -5.25 13.17 17.72
C THR A 181 -5.88 11.85 18.14
N PHE A 182 -5.10 10.95 18.73
CA PHE A 182 -5.56 9.70 19.33
C PHE A 182 -4.94 9.47 20.72
N LYS A 183 -5.76 9.37 21.76
CA LYS A 183 -5.33 9.11 23.17
C LYS A 183 -4.17 9.99 23.63
N GLY A 184 -4.15 11.25 23.22
CA GLY A 184 -3.12 12.23 23.58
C GLY A 184 -1.85 12.19 22.70
N THR A 185 -1.79 11.33 21.70
CA THR A 185 -0.73 11.29 20.69
C THR A 185 -1.19 12.04 19.44
N THR A 186 -0.33 12.87 18.87
CA THR A 186 -0.56 13.56 17.60
C THR A 186 -0.01 12.69 16.46
N LEU A 187 -0.87 11.87 15.87
CA LEU A 187 -0.47 10.85 14.87
C LEU A 187 0.24 11.42 13.64
N SER A 188 0.14 12.73 13.39
CA SER A 188 0.84 13.36 12.26
C SER A 188 2.35 13.53 12.48
N ASN A 189 2.84 13.56 13.73
CA ASN A 189 4.24 13.81 14.04
C ASN A 189 4.79 13.12 15.28
N ASP A 190 3.94 12.46 16.07
CA ASP A 190 4.34 11.69 17.24
C ASP A 190 4.30 10.20 16.99
N TRP A 191 5.30 9.49 17.47
CA TRP A 191 5.26 8.03 17.51
C TRP A 191 4.26 7.53 18.55
N ILE A 192 3.51 6.51 18.19
CA ILE A 192 2.75 5.70 19.15
C ILE A 192 3.73 5.02 20.14
N PRO A 193 3.27 4.53 21.29
CA PRO A 193 4.16 3.90 22.28
C PRO A 193 5.03 2.79 21.69
N HIS A 194 6.28 2.69 22.16
CA HIS A 194 7.19 1.62 21.74
C HIS A 194 6.61 0.23 22.09
N GLY A 195 6.78 -0.72 21.19
CA GLY A 195 6.23 -2.07 21.32
C GLY A 195 4.76 -2.18 20.95
N THR A 196 4.20 -1.16 20.26
CA THR A 196 2.82 -1.18 19.77
C THR A 196 2.75 -0.95 18.26
N ASP A 197 1.62 -1.29 17.68
CA ASP A 197 1.22 -0.91 16.34
C ASP A 197 -0.21 -0.37 16.33
N LEU A 198 -0.55 0.40 15.31
CA LEU A 198 -1.85 1.05 15.16
C LEU A 198 -2.14 1.26 13.69
N LYS A 199 -3.30 0.80 13.22
CA LYS A 199 -3.79 1.14 11.89
C LYS A 199 -5.01 2.05 11.98
N VAL A 200 -5.02 3.09 11.15
CA VAL A 200 -6.12 4.05 11.01
C VAL A 200 -6.46 4.27 9.54
N PHE A 201 -7.72 4.60 9.26
CA PHE A 201 -8.18 5.01 7.94
C PHE A 201 -8.64 6.45 7.98
N VAL A 202 -7.91 7.34 7.30
CA VAL A 202 -8.18 8.78 7.25
C VAL A 202 -9.06 9.09 6.03
N THR A 203 -10.08 9.92 6.24
CA THR A 203 -11.03 10.40 5.22
C THR A 203 -11.32 11.88 5.40
N GLY A 204 -12.11 12.45 4.48
CA GLY A 204 -12.52 13.86 4.55
C GLY A 204 -11.59 14.83 3.83
N MET A 205 -10.59 14.33 3.11
CA MET A 205 -9.73 15.13 2.25
C MET A 205 -10.52 15.74 1.09
N THR A 206 -10.16 16.96 0.68
CA THR A 206 -10.73 17.64 -0.49
C THR A 206 -9.92 17.44 -1.76
N GLU A 207 -8.67 16.98 -1.61
CA GLU A 207 -7.74 16.68 -2.70
C GLU A 207 -7.10 15.32 -2.45
N GLY A 208 -6.72 14.61 -3.51
CA GLY A 208 -6.16 13.27 -3.43
C GLY A 208 -4.64 13.31 -3.23
N TRP A 209 -4.16 13.66 -2.05
CA TRP A 209 -2.76 13.52 -1.71
C TRP A 209 -2.51 13.38 -0.20
N CYS A 210 -1.39 12.74 0.12
CA CYS A 210 -0.77 12.76 1.43
C CYS A 210 0.75 12.75 1.26
N ALA A 211 1.48 13.17 2.29
CA ALA A 211 2.94 13.19 2.24
C ALA A 211 3.54 12.80 3.58
N LEU A 212 4.60 12.03 3.55
CA LEU A 212 5.44 11.75 4.71
C LEU A 212 6.76 12.51 4.54
N ARG A 213 6.97 13.51 5.40
CA ARG A 213 8.21 14.28 5.45
C ARG A 213 9.16 13.68 6.47
N LEU A 214 10.38 13.50 6.04
CA LEU A 214 11.52 13.08 6.84
C LEU A 214 12.62 14.16 6.74
N PRO A 215 13.59 14.25 7.63
CA PRO A 215 14.59 15.31 7.61
C PRO A 215 15.36 15.45 6.29
N ALA A 216 15.60 14.37 5.56
CA ALA A 216 16.37 14.38 4.31
C ALA A 216 15.50 14.47 3.05
N HIS A 217 14.26 14.01 3.10
CA HIS A 217 13.39 13.90 1.93
C HIS A 217 11.91 13.82 2.31
N SER A 218 11.03 14.05 1.34
CA SER A 218 9.59 13.81 1.46
C SER A 218 9.13 12.82 0.41
N LEU A 219 8.20 11.97 0.81
CA LEU A 219 7.46 11.05 -0.06
C LEU A 219 6.02 11.55 -0.17
N ARG A 220 5.61 12.00 -1.35
CA ARG A 220 4.25 12.46 -1.62
C ARG A 220 3.50 11.47 -2.50
N PHE A 221 2.38 10.97 -2.00
CA PHE A 221 1.41 10.17 -2.74
C PHE A 221 0.34 11.09 -3.30
N SER A 222 0.05 10.99 -4.60
CA SER A 222 -1.01 11.74 -5.29
C SER A 222 -1.91 10.76 -6.04
N PHE A 223 -3.24 10.93 -5.93
CA PHE A 223 -4.22 9.98 -6.45
C PHE A 223 -5.58 10.67 -6.71
N ASP A 224 -6.49 9.99 -7.42
CA ASP A 224 -7.86 10.47 -7.62
C ASP A 224 -8.76 10.01 -6.47
N LEU A 225 -9.32 10.94 -5.70
CA LEU A 225 -10.25 10.65 -4.60
C LEU A 225 -11.51 9.87 -5.02
N ARG A 226 -11.89 9.90 -6.29
CA ARG A 226 -13.03 9.11 -6.79
C ARG A 226 -12.72 7.62 -6.82
N ALA A 227 -11.47 7.28 -7.02
CA ALA A 227 -11.00 5.90 -7.05
C ALA A 227 -10.44 5.47 -5.69
N LEU A 228 -9.70 6.35 -5.02
CA LEU A 228 -9.00 6.11 -3.76
C LEU A 228 -9.41 7.15 -2.71
N PRO A 229 -10.61 7.00 -2.11
CA PRO A 229 -11.19 8.01 -1.21
C PRO A 229 -10.57 8.01 0.21
N VAL A 230 -9.67 7.09 0.50
CA VAL A 230 -9.16 6.82 1.86
C VAL A 230 -7.64 6.76 1.84
N VAL A 231 -7.01 7.19 2.93
CA VAL A 231 -5.61 6.88 3.22
C VAL A 231 -5.55 6.03 4.49
N GLY A 232 -5.18 4.77 4.33
CA GLY A 232 -4.75 3.93 5.43
C GLY A 232 -3.39 4.40 5.93
N VAL A 233 -3.20 4.41 7.24
CA VAL A 233 -1.89 4.64 7.86
C VAL A 233 -1.66 3.58 8.91
N TRP A 234 -0.61 2.81 8.74
CA TRP A 234 -0.19 1.85 9.74
C TRP A 234 1.13 2.30 10.38
N PHE A 235 1.04 2.59 11.66
CA PHE A 235 2.19 2.91 12.50
C PHE A 235 2.67 1.63 13.16
N ASN A 236 3.89 1.22 12.87
CA ASN A 236 4.54 0.12 13.58
C ASN A 236 5.77 0.63 14.33
N ASN A 237 5.65 0.78 15.64
CA ASN A 237 6.76 1.14 16.51
C ASN A 237 7.29 -0.07 17.27
N TYR A 238 7.79 -1.07 16.53
CA TYR A 238 8.27 -2.37 17.02
C TYR A 238 7.20 -3.25 17.67
N GLY A 239 5.90 -3.02 17.37
CA GLY A 239 4.78 -3.79 17.91
C GLY A 239 4.46 -5.03 17.09
N PHE A 240 4.71 -4.97 15.81
CA PHE A 240 4.36 -6.04 14.87
C PHE A 240 5.60 -6.57 14.12
N PRO A 241 5.68 -7.90 13.89
CA PRO A 241 4.85 -8.93 14.51
C PRO A 241 5.14 -9.09 16.00
N ALA A 242 4.08 -9.30 16.79
CA ALA A 242 4.22 -9.46 18.23
C ALA A 242 5.16 -10.63 18.58
N GLY A 243 6.14 -10.38 19.44
CA GLY A 243 7.13 -11.40 19.83
C GLY A 243 8.16 -11.75 18.76
N SER A 244 8.29 -10.96 17.70
CA SER A 244 9.30 -11.16 16.66
C SER A 244 10.72 -11.03 17.23
N ASP A 245 11.63 -11.88 16.75
CA ASP A 245 13.07 -11.76 16.95
C ASP A 245 13.70 -10.68 16.08
N ARG A 246 12.93 -10.14 15.13
CA ARG A 246 13.31 -9.08 14.19
C ARG A 246 12.26 -7.96 14.15
N PRO A 247 12.05 -7.26 15.26
CA PRO A 247 11.11 -6.15 15.29
C PRO A 247 11.63 -5.01 14.40
N PHE A 248 10.72 -4.31 13.74
CA PHE A 248 11.05 -3.18 12.88
C PHE A 248 10.12 -1.99 13.14
N ARG A 249 10.52 -0.83 12.68
CA ARG A 249 9.74 0.41 12.79
C ARG A 249 9.49 0.97 11.41
N CYS A 250 8.23 1.27 11.10
CA CYS A 250 7.84 1.90 9.86
C CYS A 250 6.54 2.69 10.01
N ILE A 251 6.26 3.49 9.02
CA ILE A 251 4.92 4.00 8.73
C ILE A 251 4.55 3.47 7.35
N ALA A 252 3.45 2.71 7.26
CA ALA A 252 2.87 2.41 5.97
C ALA A 252 1.89 3.54 5.60
N VAL A 253 2.06 4.11 4.41
CA VAL A 253 1.13 5.08 3.83
C VAL A 253 0.40 4.41 2.69
N GLU A 254 -0.92 4.34 2.82
CA GLU A 254 -1.75 3.43 2.04
C GLU A 254 -2.94 4.14 1.38
N PRO A 255 -2.78 4.84 0.24
CA PRO A 255 -3.94 5.19 -0.57
C PRO A 255 -4.75 3.93 -0.88
N CYS A 256 -6.06 3.94 -0.57
CA CYS A 256 -6.87 2.73 -0.64
C CYS A 256 -8.34 3.02 -1.00
N THR A 257 -9.05 1.95 -1.32
CA THR A 257 -10.43 2.03 -1.84
C THR A 257 -11.49 2.05 -0.76
N SER A 258 -11.18 1.68 0.50
CA SER A 258 -12.16 1.57 1.58
C SER A 258 -11.54 1.76 2.95
N GLN A 259 -12.37 1.98 3.97
CA GLN A 259 -12.01 2.18 5.38
C GLN A 259 -11.95 0.85 6.17
N SER A 260 -11.59 -0.23 5.53
CA SER A 260 -11.44 -1.55 6.14
C SER A 260 -10.39 -2.37 5.41
N ASP A 261 -9.79 -3.32 6.09
CA ASP A 261 -8.91 -4.35 5.51
C ASP A 261 -9.66 -5.66 5.17
N LEU A 262 -10.94 -5.77 5.56
CA LEU A 262 -11.80 -6.94 5.35
C LEU A 262 -12.97 -6.60 4.41
N LEU A 263 -13.42 -7.56 3.61
CA LEU A 263 -14.52 -7.38 2.64
C LEU A 263 -15.92 -7.50 3.24
N ASP A 264 -16.04 -7.85 4.54
CA ASP A 264 -17.29 -8.11 5.25
C ASP A 264 -17.48 -7.27 6.51
N GLU A 265 -16.58 -6.32 6.80
CA GLU A 265 -16.65 -5.48 8.00
C GLU A 265 -17.63 -4.30 7.83
N LEU A 266 -17.73 -3.73 6.62
CA LEU A 266 -18.60 -2.59 6.31
C LEU A 266 -19.80 -3.01 5.48
N ASP A 267 -20.76 -2.08 5.32
CA ASP A 267 -21.87 -2.25 4.38
C ASP A 267 -21.32 -2.60 2.98
N PRO A 268 -21.88 -3.59 2.27
CA PRO A 268 -21.47 -3.96 0.92
C PRO A 268 -21.31 -2.79 -0.07
N ALA A 269 -22.14 -1.75 0.07
CA ALA A 269 -22.08 -0.55 -0.76
C ALA A 269 -20.86 0.35 -0.47
N ALA A 270 -20.14 0.12 0.64
CA ALA A 270 -18.91 0.85 0.97
C ALA A 270 -17.67 0.32 0.23
N TYR A 271 -17.81 -0.79 -0.52
CA TYR A 271 -16.75 -1.38 -1.30
C TYR A 271 -16.96 -1.18 -2.79
N PRO A 272 -15.90 -0.92 -3.56
CA PRO A 272 -16.01 -0.93 -5.01
C PRO A 272 -16.31 -2.34 -5.55
N SER A 273 -16.90 -2.37 -6.74
CA SER A 273 -17.24 -3.61 -7.42
C SER A 273 -16.95 -3.49 -8.91
N ILE A 274 -16.46 -4.57 -9.51
CA ILE A 274 -16.23 -4.69 -10.95
C ILE A 274 -17.41 -5.45 -11.55
N ALA A 275 -18.20 -4.78 -12.40
CA ALA A 275 -19.34 -5.39 -13.08
C ALA A 275 -18.90 -6.58 -13.95
N VAL A 276 -19.85 -7.42 -14.35
CA VAL A 276 -19.62 -8.50 -15.33
C VAL A 276 -19.08 -7.89 -16.61
N ASP A 277 -18.01 -8.47 -17.16
CA ASP A 277 -17.27 -7.98 -18.32
C ASP A 277 -16.76 -6.53 -18.15
N GLY A 278 -16.78 -6.00 -16.92
CA GLY A 278 -16.36 -4.67 -16.56
C GLY A 278 -14.85 -4.59 -16.26
N ILE A 279 -14.35 -3.36 -16.28
CA ILE A 279 -12.96 -3.03 -15.98
C ILE A 279 -12.94 -1.95 -14.89
N ALA A 280 -12.18 -2.19 -13.83
CA ALA A 280 -11.82 -1.16 -12.85
C ALA A 280 -10.40 -0.66 -13.17
N GLN A 281 -10.19 0.65 -13.03
CA GLN A 281 -8.89 1.31 -13.27
C GLN A 281 -8.65 2.37 -12.22
N TRP A 282 -7.43 2.44 -11.74
CA TRP A 282 -6.95 3.51 -10.86
C TRP A 282 -5.46 3.71 -11.02
N SER A 283 -4.96 4.84 -10.54
CA SER A 283 -3.53 5.12 -10.49
C SER A 283 -3.19 5.97 -9.29
N MET A 284 -1.92 5.93 -8.93
CA MET A 284 -1.31 6.86 -7.99
C MET A 284 0.10 7.22 -8.45
N GLN A 285 0.59 8.37 -7.99
CA GLN A 285 1.96 8.79 -8.17
C GLN A 285 2.67 8.87 -6.82
N LEU A 286 3.94 8.49 -6.79
CA LEU A 286 4.84 8.68 -5.66
C LEU A 286 5.98 9.58 -6.12
N SER A 287 6.00 10.80 -5.59
CA SER A 287 7.05 11.79 -5.84
C SER A 287 7.99 11.87 -4.64
N ILE A 288 9.29 11.84 -4.89
CA ILE A 288 10.33 11.99 -3.89
C ILE A 288 10.98 13.36 -4.06
N SER A 289 10.95 14.20 -3.04
CA SER A 289 11.66 15.48 -3.01
C SER A 289 12.69 15.49 -1.90
N GLN A 290 13.83 16.12 -2.16
CA GLN A 290 14.90 16.25 -1.18
C GLN A 290 14.82 17.61 -0.48
N HIS A 291 15.15 17.62 0.80
CA HIS A 291 15.35 18.86 1.55
C HIS A 291 16.84 19.21 1.48
N GLY A 292 17.18 20.44 1.04
CA GLY A 292 18.54 20.95 1.14
C GLY A 292 18.99 20.94 2.61
N LEU A 293 20.23 20.59 2.87
CA LEU A 293 20.84 20.71 4.21
C LEU A 293 20.85 22.19 4.64
N GLY A 294 19.73 22.76 5.02
CA GLY A 294 19.61 24.16 5.38
C GLY A 294 18.22 24.72 5.60
N GLU A 295 17.17 23.96 5.31
CA GLU A 295 15.77 24.42 5.49
C GLU A 295 15.09 23.67 6.65
N VAL A 296 15.68 23.78 7.84
CA VAL A 296 14.98 23.50 9.10
C VAL A 296 14.82 24.88 9.77
N GLU A 297 13.68 25.54 9.51
CA GLU A 297 13.22 26.65 10.36
C GLU A 297 12.40 26.10 11.53
#